data_b46894d3eddac0db2ca9f96efc06e7b5
#
_entry.id   b46894d3eddac0db2ca9f96efc06e7b5
#
_cell.length_a   1.000
_cell.length_b   1.000
_cell.length_c   1.000
_cell.angle_alpha   90.00
_cell.angle_beta   90.00
_cell.angle_gamma   90.00
#
_symmetry.space_group_name_H-M   'P 1'
#
loop_
_entity.id
_entity.type
_entity.pdbx_description
1 polymer ?
#
loop_
_entity_poly.entity_id
_entity_poly.type
_entity_poly.pdbx_seq_one_letter_code
_entity_poly.pdbx_strand_id
1 'polypeptide(L)'
;MTAIGHGNGNNAAAAPAPRVSIVIPLFNRVLFTQVCMRALAATISPEETEVLFVDNGSTDGTAALLAALPAPFRALRHPTNEGFARACNQGAAAAWGQYVLFLNNDTVPQPGWLDALLAVTAHDPAPTIIGARLLFPDDTVQHAGIGFNSRDEPVHRAYGAPLDDATALRSCPVPAVTGACLLMERARFLALGGFDEGYRNGFEDLDLCCRVRQGGGIVWYAAESILYHFESASAGRYHADEANYQRFRERWADWLAMDLLVQETIPAASGPVRLNRTYATGADMRRELDRVIADAATFTAEFARLDAAYRELTAAFGRQETWAQSLETDARRVRDRARWQRLVGRLLKM
;
A
#
# COMPACT_ATOMS: atom_id res chain seq x y z
N MET A 1 -56.07 -13.99 -24.63
CA MET A 1 -56.05 -13.41 -23.26
C MET A 1 -54.66 -12.93 -22.94
N THR A 2 -54.56 -11.68 -22.82
CA THR A 2 -53.44 -10.77 -22.67
C THR A 2 -52.71 -10.96 -21.36
N ALA A 3 -51.36 -11.00 -21.35
CA ALA A 3 -50.58 -10.69 -20.17
C ALA A 3 -49.42 -9.77 -20.60
N ILE A 4 -49.56 -8.51 -20.20
CA ILE A 4 -48.58 -7.44 -20.32
C ILE A 4 -47.62 -7.58 -19.14
N GLY A 5 -46.34 -7.84 -19.41
CA GLY A 5 -45.29 -7.78 -18.40
C GLY A 5 -44.37 -6.62 -18.73
N HIS A 6 -44.54 -5.48 -18.10
CA HIS A 6 -43.59 -4.40 -18.12
C HIS A 6 -42.43 -4.69 -17.15
N GLY A 7 -41.31 -5.11 -17.66
CA GLY A 7 -40.06 -5.16 -16.94
C GLY A 7 -39.24 -3.91 -17.25
N ASN A 8 -39.40 -2.84 -16.47
CA ASN A 8 -38.46 -1.73 -16.46
C ASN A 8 -37.17 -2.19 -15.75
N GLY A 9 -36.27 -2.75 -16.51
CA GLY A 9 -34.90 -2.95 -16.07
C GLY A 9 -34.18 -1.61 -16.03
N ASN A 10 -34.11 -1.00 -14.86
CA ASN A 10 -33.19 0.09 -14.57
C ASN A 10 -31.76 -0.47 -14.67
N ASN A 11 -31.20 -0.45 -15.86
CA ASN A 11 -29.79 -0.77 -16.09
C ASN A 11 -28.98 0.44 -15.63
N ALA A 12 -28.84 0.64 -14.31
CA ALA A 12 -27.82 1.53 -13.79
C ALA A 12 -26.48 0.92 -14.24
N ALA A 13 -25.83 1.55 -15.21
CA ALA A 13 -24.50 1.13 -15.65
C ALA A 13 -23.62 1.01 -14.39
N ALA A 14 -23.13 -0.19 -14.12
CA ALA A 14 -22.21 -0.41 -13.02
C ALA A 14 -21.05 0.57 -13.20
N ALA A 15 -20.67 1.28 -12.13
CA ALA A 15 -19.50 2.15 -12.18
C ALA A 15 -18.31 1.35 -12.70
N PRO A 16 -17.47 1.91 -13.58
CA PRO A 16 -16.32 1.18 -14.10
C PRO A 16 -15.47 0.66 -12.92
N ALA A 17 -14.94 -0.56 -13.07
CA ALA A 17 -14.08 -1.12 -12.06
C ALA A 17 -12.85 -0.22 -11.86
N PRO A 18 -12.35 -0.05 -10.62
CA PRO A 18 -11.17 0.76 -10.37
C PRO A 18 -9.96 0.17 -11.12
N ARG A 19 -9.05 1.04 -11.51
CA ARG A 19 -7.79 0.60 -12.13
C ARG A 19 -6.89 -0.10 -11.12
N VAL A 20 -6.84 0.42 -9.89
CA VAL A 20 -5.99 -0.08 -8.80
C VAL A 20 -6.79 -0.33 -7.54
N SER A 21 -6.54 -1.48 -6.91
CA SER A 21 -6.95 -1.75 -5.53
C SER A 21 -5.74 -1.71 -4.62
N ILE A 22 -5.69 -0.74 -3.71
CA ILE A 22 -4.66 -0.65 -2.68
C ILE A 22 -5.10 -1.50 -1.49
N VAL A 23 -4.40 -2.59 -1.22
CA VAL A 23 -4.63 -3.51 -0.10
C VAL A 23 -3.68 -3.17 1.02
N ILE A 24 -4.22 -2.80 2.18
CA ILE A 24 -3.46 -2.36 3.35
C ILE A 24 -3.76 -3.31 4.52
N PRO A 25 -2.90 -4.32 4.77
CA PRO A 25 -3.00 -5.13 5.97
C PRO A 25 -2.59 -4.29 7.17
N LEU A 26 -3.35 -4.42 8.27
CA LEU A 26 -3.04 -3.68 9.49
C LEU A 26 -3.35 -4.49 10.75
N PHE A 27 -2.54 -4.27 11.76
CA PHE A 27 -2.71 -4.83 13.09
C PHE A 27 -2.30 -3.80 14.13
N ASN A 28 -3.31 -3.21 14.80
CA ASN A 28 -3.09 -2.10 15.73
C ASN A 28 -2.44 -0.87 15.04
N ARG A 29 -1.85 0.03 15.80
CA ARG A 29 -1.16 1.22 15.30
C ARG A 29 -2.06 2.20 14.56
N VAL A 30 -3.25 2.45 15.12
CA VAL A 30 -4.28 3.32 14.54
C VAL A 30 -3.76 4.66 14.04
N LEU A 31 -2.78 5.26 14.71
CA LEU A 31 -2.20 6.55 14.32
C LEU A 31 -1.45 6.49 12.99
N PHE A 32 -0.66 5.45 12.75
CA PHE A 32 -0.02 5.25 11.45
C PHE A 32 -1.06 5.06 10.35
N THR A 33 -2.10 4.28 10.62
CA THR A 33 -3.21 4.09 9.67
C THR A 33 -3.89 5.42 9.34
N GLN A 34 -4.12 6.32 10.32
CA GLN A 34 -4.69 7.65 10.09
C GLN A 34 -3.81 8.50 9.19
N VAL A 35 -2.48 8.49 9.41
CA VAL A 35 -1.52 9.23 8.60
C VAL A 35 -1.48 8.71 7.16
N CYS A 36 -1.39 7.39 7.00
CA CYS A 36 -1.43 6.73 5.70
C CYS A 36 -2.74 7.06 4.93
N MET A 37 -3.89 6.98 5.60
CA MET A 37 -5.18 7.36 5.01
C MET A 37 -5.21 8.80 4.52
N ARG A 38 -4.66 9.74 5.30
CA ARG A 38 -4.58 11.14 4.92
C ARG A 38 -3.73 11.32 3.67
N ALA A 39 -2.54 10.71 3.65
CA ALA A 39 -1.64 10.78 2.50
C ALA A 39 -2.29 10.17 1.25
N LEU A 40 -2.96 9.04 1.37
CA LEU A 40 -3.72 8.42 0.28
C LEU A 40 -4.83 9.35 -0.22
N ALA A 41 -5.66 9.88 0.67
CA ALA A 41 -6.74 10.79 0.29
C ALA A 41 -6.23 12.03 -0.48
N ALA A 42 -4.99 12.46 -0.21
CA ALA A 42 -4.35 13.59 -0.89
C ALA A 42 -3.74 13.23 -2.25
N THR A 43 -3.41 11.96 -2.50
CA THR A 43 -2.52 11.55 -3.60
C THR A 43 -3.11 10.56 -4.58
N ILE A 44 -4.31 10.02 -4.32
CA ILE A 44 -5.01 9.10 -5.23
C ILE A 44 -6.23 9.74 -5.89
N SER A 45 -6.65 9.17 -7.04
CA SER A 45 -7.92 9.46 -7.69
C SER A 45 -8.99 8.49 -7.17
N PRO A 46 -10.04 8.96 -6.50
CA PRO A 46 -11.09 8.09 -5.97
C PRO A 46 -11.93 7.41 -7.07
N GLU A 47 -11.90 7.91 -8.29
CA GLU A 47 -12.60 7.33 -9.43
C GLU A 47 -11.88 6.10 -10.00
N GLU A 48 -10.54 6.09 -9.88
CA GLU A 48 -9.69 5.04 -10.45
C GLU A 48 -9.11 4.09 -9.39
N THR A 49 -9.30 4.40 -8.09
CA THR A 49 -8.64 3.68 -7.01
C THR A 49 -9.62 3.31 -5.91
N GLU A 50 -9.66 2.05 -5.53
CA GLU A 50 -10.22 1.63 -4.24
C GLU A 50 -9.10 1.43 -3.22
N VAL A 51 -9.40 1.63 -1.94
CA VAL A 51 -8.50 1.30 -0.83
C VAL A 51 -9.19 0.32 0.10
N LEU A 52 -8.59 -0.85 0.27
CA LEU A 52 -9.11 -1.93 1.09
C LEU A 52 -8.19 -2.17 2.29
N PHE A 53 -8.62 -1.71 3.46
CA PHE A 53 -7.98 -2.04 4.72
C PHE A 53 -8.35 -3.46 5.14
N VAL A 54 -7.35 -4.25 5.51
CA VAL A 54 -7.55 -5.60 6.06
C VAL A 54 -7.13 -5.58 7.53
N ASP A 55 -8.08 -5.33 8.42
CA ASP A 55 -7.85 -5.32 9.87
C ASP A 55 -7.66 -6.75 10.39
N ASN A 56 -6.44 -7.05 10.71
CA ASN A 56 -5.99 -8.36 11.13
C ASN A 56 -6.18 -8.59 12.64
N GLY A 57 -7.36 -8.22 13.17
CA GLY A 57 -7.75 -8.43 14.55
C GLY A 57 -7.22 -7.37 15.52
N SER A 58 -7.20 -6.09 15.12
CA SER A 58 -6.76 -4.99 15.98
C SER A 58 -7.61 -4.84 17.24
N THR A 59 -6.94 -4.45 18.33
CA THR A 59 -7.52 -4.27 19.68
C THR A 59 -7.44 -2.83 20.17
N ASP A 60 -6.87 -1.92 19.38
CA ASP A 60 -6.83 -0.46 19.64
C ASP A 60 -8.00 0.29 18.97
N GLY A 61 -7.85 1.59 18.74
CA GLY A 61 -8.87 2.42 18.07
C GLY A 61 -9.09 2.13 16.57
N THR A 62 -8.35 1.19 15.97
CA THR A 62 -8.41 0.88 14.53
C THR A 62 -9.82 0.49 14.08
N ALA A 63 -10.51 -0.36 14.84
CA ALA A 63 -11.86 -0.80 14.49
C ALA A 63 -12.87 0.37 14.42
N ALA A 64 -12.75 1.33 15.34
CA ALA A 64 -13.60 2.52 15.35
C ALA A 64 -13.30 3.44 14.16
N LEU A 65 -12.00 3.60 13.82
CA LEU A 65 -11.58 4.33 12.63
C LEU A 65 -12.18 3.74 11.36
N LEU A 66 -12.08 2.41 11.19
CA LEU A 66 -12.53 1.72 9.99
C LEU A 66 -14.05 1.65 9.85
N ALA A 67 -14.80 1.74 10.93
CA ALA A 67 -16.26 1.75 10.89
C ALA A 67 -16.88 3.00 10.24
N ALA A 68 -16.10 4.07 10.09
CA ALA A 68 -16.53 5.38 9.60
C ALA A 68 -15.95 5.73 8.21
N LEU A 69 -15.44 4.76 7.47
CA LEU A 69 -14.75 5.01 6.20
C LEU A 69 -15.68 5.51 5.08
N PRO A 70 -15.37 6.63 4.42
CA PRO A 70 -16.05 7.04 3.19
C PRO A 70 -15.44 6.31 1.98
N ALA A 71 -16.16 6.29 0.85
CA ALA A 71 -15.54 5.92 -0.42
C ALA A 71 -14.34 6.84 -0.74
N PRO A 72 -13.26 6.33 -1.34
CA PRO A 72 -13.08 4.99 -1.91
C PRO A 72 -12.56 3.93 -0.92
N PHE A 73 -12.62 4.21 0.39
CA PHE A 73 -12.10 3.36 1.44
C PHE A 73 -13.11 2.29 1.84
N ARG A 74 -12.64 1.05 2.02
CA ARG A 74 -13.42 -0.08 2.56
C ARG A 74 -12.57 -0.83 3.57
N ALA A 75 -13.19 -1.69 4.37
CA ALA A 75 -12.47 -2.55 5.29
C ALA A 75 -13.01 -3.99 5.28
N LEU A 76 -12.08 -4.94 5.44
CA LEU A 76 -12.31 -6.30 5.91
C LEU A 76 -11.78 -6.41 7.33
N ARG A 77 -12.41 -7.23 8.17
CA ARG A 77 -11.94 -7.45 9.53
C ARG A 77 -11.89 -8.93 9.87
N HIS A 78 -10.75 -9.34 10.44
CA HIS A 78 -10.55 -10.66 10.99
C HIS A 78 -10.69 -10.64 12.52
N PRO A 79 -11.10 -11.74 13.13
CA PRO A 79 -11.23 -11.82 14.59
C PRO A 79 -9.85 -11.89 15.28
N THR A 80 -8.84 -12.38 14.59
CA THR A 80 -7.48 -12.61 15.10
C THR A 80 -6.43 -12.23 14.08
N ASN A 81 -5.18 -12.06 14.53
CA ASN A 81 -4.04 -11.81 13.62
C ASN A 81 -3.63 -13.11 12.90
N GLU A 82 -3.90 -13.18 11.61
CA GLU A 82 -3.63 -14.33 10.74
C GLU A 82 -2.30 -14.20 9.96
N GLY A 83 -1.53 -13.14 10.20
CA GLY A 83 -0.28 -12.83 9.51
C GLY A 83 -0.45 -11.93 8.29
N PHE A 84 0.67 -11.36 7.83
CA PHE A 84 0.71 -10.41 6.72
C PHE A 84 0.28 -11.04 5.40
N ALA A 85 0.90 -12.17 5.02
CA ALA A 85 0.65 -12.86 3.76
C ALA A 85 -0.84 -13.18 3.57
N ARG A 86 -1.49 -13.76 4.60
CA ARG A 86 -2.89 -14.15 4.54
C ARG A 86 -3.82 -12.94 4.45
N ALA A 87 -3.56 -11.87 5.21
CA ALA A 87 -4.33 -10.65 5.12
C ALA A 87 -4.24 -10.02 3.72
N CYS A 88 -3.04 -9.97 3.13
CA CYS A 88 -2.84 -9.50 1.76
C CYS A 88 -3.56 -10.37 0.73
N ASN A 89 -3.49 -11.70 0.85
CA ASN A 89 -4.15 -12.64 -0.06
C ASN A 89 -5.68 -12.45 -0.04
N GLN A 90 -6.26 -12.33 1.14
CA GLN A 90 -7.70 -12.11 1.31
C GLN A 90 -8.12 -10.72 0.78
N GLY A 91 -7.30 -9.69 1.02
CA GLY A 91 -7.50 -8.37 0.44
C GLY A 91 -7.49 -8.41 -1.09
N ALA A 92 -6.50 -9.07 -1.70
CA ALA A 92 -6.41 -9.21 -3.15
C ALA A 92 -7.57 -10.01 -3.75
N ALA A 93 -8.07 -11.03 -3.05
CA ALA A 93 -9.25 -11.80 -3.47
C ALA A 93 -10.53 -10.94 -3.46
N ALA A 94 -10.68 -10.04 -2.48
CA ALA A 94 -11.82 -9.15 -2.32
C ALA A 94 -11.71 -7.84 -3.12
N ALA A 95 -10.56 -7.58 -3.73
CA ALA A 95 -10.27 -6.39 -4.53
C ALA A 95 -10.97 -6.45 -5.89
N TRP A 96 -11.25 -5.28 -6.49
CA TRP A 96 -11.94 -5.15 -7.78
C TRP A 96 -11.04 -4.62 -8.90
N GLY A 97 -9.90 -4.02 -8.56
CA GLY A 97 -9.00 -3.38 -9.51
C GLY A 97 -8.32 -4.36 -10.47
N GLN A 98 -7.93 -3.85 -11.63
CA GLN A 98 -7.07 -4.56 -12.57
C GLN A 98 -5.72 -4.88 -11.93
N TYR A 99 -5.14 -3.90 -11.21
CA TYR A 99 -3.92 -4.04 -10.44
C TYR A 99 -4.25 -4.15 -8.95
N VAL A 100 -3.49 -4.97 -8.22
CA VAL A 100 -3.41 -4.95 -6.77
C VAL A 100 -2.10 -4.28 -6.35
N LEU A 101 -2.18 -3.36 -5.39
CA LEU A 101 -1.04 -2.71 -4.78
C LEU A 101 -1.07 -3.02 -3.29
N PHE A 102 -0.08 -3.74 -2.80
CA PHE A 102 0.11 -3.94 -1.37
C PHE A 102 0.85 -2.74 -0.80
N LEU A 103 0.34 -2.22 0.32
CA LEU A 103 0.89 -1.04 0.97
C LEU A 103 0.87 -1.22 2.49
N ASN A 104 1.99 -0.95 3.15
CA ASN A 104 2.02 -0.92 4.61
C ASN A 104 1.27 0.31 5.15
N ASN A 105 0.60 0.14 6.31
CA ASN A 105 -0.15 1.21 6.96
C ASN A 105 0.72 2.28 7.64
N ASP A 106 2.03 2.06 7.72
CA ASP A 106 3.03 3.00 8.24
C ASP A 106 3.82 3.70 7.11
N THR A 107 3.18 3.87 5.94
CA THR A 107 3.73 4.60 4.80
C THR A 107 3.05 5.96 4.61
N VAL A 108 3.79 6.90 4.01
CA VAL A 108 3.30 8.23 3.62
C VAL A 108 3.63 8.48 2.15
N PRO A 109 2.70 8.09 1.23
CA PRO A 109 2.88 8.32 -0.19
C PRO A 109 3.01 9.81 -0.55
N GLN A 110 3.94 10.13 -1.45
CA GLN A 110 4.19 11.48 -1.93
C GLN A 110 3.39 11.78 -3.21
N PRO A 111 3.10 13.03 -3.56
CA PRO A 111 2.36 13.36 -4.79
C PRO A 111 2.97 12.70 -6.04
N GLY A 112 2.12 12.08 -6.88
CA GLY A 112 2.53 11.42 -8.13
C GLY A 112 3.08 9.99 -7.98
N TRP A 113 3.20 9.47 -6.76
CA TRP A 113 3.75 8.15 -6.49
C TRP A 113 3.04 6.99 -7.23
N LEU A 114 1.72 7.02 -7.27
CA LEU A 114 0.92 5.97 -7.90
C LEU A 114 1.00 6.06 -9.43
N ASP A 115 0.95 7.29 -9.97
CA ASP A 115 1.10 7.53 -11.40
C ASP A 115 2.48 7.05 -11.90
N ALA A 116 3.53 7.25 -11.11
CA ALA A 116 4.88 6.77 -11.41
C ALA A 116 4.96 5.23 -11.44
N LEU A 117 4.31 4.52 -10.51
CA LEU A 117 4.20 3.05 -10.57
C LEU A 117 3.43 2.59 -11.80
N LEU A 118 2.30 3.23 -12.08
CA LEU A 118 1.45 2.86 -13.21
C LEU A 118 2.09 3.14 -14.56
N ALA A 119 2.93 4.17 -14.67
CA ALA A 119 3.67 4.47 -15.90
C ALA A 119 4.61 3.32 -16.29
N VAL A 120 5.20 2.63 -15.31
CA VAL A 120 6.08 1.47 -15.56
C VAL A 120 5.34 0.28 -16.18
N THR A 121 4.03 0.14 -15.97
CA THR A 121 3.23 -0.94 -16.57
C THR A 121 3.17 -0.86 -18.10
N ALA A 122 3.50 0.30 -18.69
CA ALA A 122 3.52 0.51 -20.14
C ALA A 122 4.87 0.17 -20.80
N HIS A 123 5.87 -0.27 -20.05
CA HIS A 123 7.15 -0.71 -20.62
C HIS A 123 6.98 -1.96 -21.48
N ASP A 124 7.87 -2.17 -22.45
CA ASP A 124 7.93 -3.38 -23.28
C ASP A 124 9.34 -4.01 -23.15
N PRO A 125 9.46 -5.20 -22.58
CA PRO A 125 8.41 -6.01 -21.94
C PRO A 125 7.89 -5.38 -20.64
N ALA A 126 6.59 -5.53 -20.39
CA ALA A 126 5.95 -5.01 -19.19
C ALA A 126 6.44 -5.76 -17.93
N PRO A 127 6.88 -5.04 -16.90
CA PRO A 127 7.21 -5.65 -15.61
C PRO A 127 6.01 -6.36 -14.98
N THR A 128 6.29 -7.44 -14.26
CA THR A 128 5.27 -8.24 -13.56
C THR A 128 5.02 -7.73 -12.15
N ILE A 129 6.09 -7.32 -11.47
CA ILE A 129 6.06 -6.70 -10.14
C ILE A 129 6.78 -5.36 -10.24
N ILE A 130 6.22 -4.32 -9.61
CA ILE A 130 6.81 -3.00 -9.54
C ILE A 130 6.82 -2.54 -8.08
N GLY A 131 8.00 -2.18 -7.57
CA GLY A 131 8.18 -1.63 -6.23
C GLY A 131 8.60 -0.17 -6.26
N ALA A 132 8.20 0.58 -5.23
CA ALA A 132 8.50 2.00 -5.09
C ALA A 132 9.83 2.26 -4.38
N ARG A 133 10.32 3.49 -4.46
CA ARG A 133 11.38 4.01 -3.60
C ARG A 133 10.82 4.33 -2.22
N LEU A 134 11.43 3.74 -1.18
CA LEU A 134 11.08 4.08 0.19
C LEU A 134 12.19 4.91 0.83
N LEU A 135 11.78 5.89 1.60
CA LEU A 135 12.65 6.78 2.37
C LEU A 135 12.38 6.60 3.87
N PHE A 136 13.41 6.77 4.65
CA PHE A 136 13.26 7.00 6.08
C PHE A 136 12.75 8.42 6.36
N PRO A 137 12.14 8.69 7.53
CA PRO A 137 11.71 10.03 7.90
C PRO A 137 12.82 11.10 7.96
N ASP A 138 14.09 10.68 7.95
CA ASP A 138 15.27 11.55 7.90
C ASP A 138 15.79 11.83 6.47
N ASP A 139 14.96 11.55 5.46
CA ASP A 139 15.27 11.70 4.03
C ASP A 139 16.38 10.78 3.50
N THR A 140 16.84 9.80 4.27
CA THR A 140 17.74 8.78 3.74
C THR A 140 16.98 7.66 3.04
N VAL A 141 17.64 7.00 2.08
CA VAL A 141 17.05 5.90 1.31
C VAL A 141 16.87 4.67 2.21
N GLN A 142 15.65 4.13 2.25
CA GLN A 142 15.37 2.87 2.92
C GLN A 142 15.39 1.70 1.93
N HIS A 143 14.79 1.91 0.75
CA HIS A 143 14.64 0.88 -0.27
C HIS A 143 14.76 1.47 -1.68
N ALA A 144 15.65 0.86 -2.47
CA ALA A 144 15.85 1.10 -3.90
C ALA A 144 15.94 -0.24 -4.67
N GLY A 145 15.05 -1.18 -4.33
CA GLY A 145 15.12 -2.58 -4.72
C GLY A 145 15.96 -3.42 -3.75
N ILE A 146 15.86 -4.74 -3.89
CA ILE A 146 16.61 -5.71 -3.09
C ILE A 146 17.57 -6.44 -4.02
N GLY A 147 18.84 -6.54 -3.61
CA GLY A 147 19.86 -7.43 -4.13
C GLY A 147 20.15 -8.54 -3.13
N PHE A 148 21.16 -9.37 -3.46
CA PHE A 148 21.66 -10.41 -2.56
C PHE A 148 23.16 -10.21 -2.37
N ASN A 149 23.67 -10.43 -1.18
CA ASN A 149 25.10 -10.36 -0.91
C ASN A 149 25.79 -11.70 -1.26
N SER A 150 27.11 -11.78 -1.07
CA SER A 150 27.90 -12.98 -1.36
C SER A 150 27.58 -14.22 -0.51
N ARG A 151 26.63 -14.09 0.43
CA ARG A 151 26.09 -15.18 1.26
C ARG A 151 24.64 -15.49 0.93
N ASP A 152 24.13 -14.98 -0.19
CA ASP A 152 22.72 -15.08 -0.63
C ASP A 152 21.73 -14.46 0.35
N GLU A 153 22.20 -13.51 1.20
CA GLU A 153 21.33 -12.79 2.11
C GLU A 153 20.73 -11.58 1.37
N PRO A 154 19.41 -11.34 1.49
CA PRO A 154 18.77 -10.19 0.86
C PRO A 154 19.24 -8.88 1.51
N VAL A 155 19.55 -7.89 0.68
CA VAL A 155 19.98 -6.56 1.13
C VAL A 155 19.27 -5.47 0.36
N HIS A 156 18.79 -4.44 1.06
CA HIS A 156 18.24 -3.27 0.40
C HIS A 156 19.33 -2.47 -0.28
N ARG A 157 19.16 -2.16 -1.56
CA ARG A 157 20.08 -1.33 -2.33
C ARG A 157 20.02 0.11 -1.83
N ALA A 158 21.16 0.80 -1.84
CA ALA A 158 21.33 2.19 -1.36
C ALA A 158 20.80 2.45 0.06
N TYR A 159 20.69 1.42 0.91
CA TYR A 159 20.18 1.56 2.27
C TYR A 159 20.98 2.57 3.10
N GLY A 160 20.31 3.57 3.66
CA GLY A 160 20.91 4.65 4.44
C GLY A 160 21.70 5.67 3.60
N ALA A 161 21.67 5.56 2.27
CA ALA A 161 22.29 6.55 1.38
C ALA A 161 21.49 7.88 1.36
N PRO A 162 22.11 8.99 0.95
CA PRO A 162 21.42 10.24 0.73
C PRO A 162 20.30 10.13 -0.32
N LEU A 163 19.32 11.04 -0.28
CA LEU A 163 18.18 11.09 -1.20
C LEU A 163 18.59 11.16 -2.68
N ASP A 164 19.71 11.78 -2.98
CA ASP A 164 20.27 11.99 -4.32
C ASP A 164 21.26 10.90 -4.75
N ASP A 165 21.33 9.78 -4.04
CA ASP A 165 22.16 8.63 -4.42
C ASP A 165 21.82 8.13 -5.82
N ALA A 166 22.84 7.97 -6.67
CA ALA A 166 22.70 7.60 -8.08
C ALA A 166 22.02 6.23 -8.27
N THR A 167 22.20 5.28 -7.35
CA THR A 167 21.52 3.97 -7.37
C THR A 167 20.04 4.12 -7.06
N ALA A 168 19.71 4.99 -6.10
CA ALA A 168 18.34 5.23 -5.70
C ALA A 168 17.54 6.05 -6.72
N LEU A 169 18.20 6.83 -7.56
CA LEU A 169 17.58 7.65 -8.60
C LEU A 169 17.32 6.89 -9.91
N ARG A 170 17.77 5.65 -10.03
CA ARG A 170 17.69 4.89 -11.28
C ARG A 170 16.65 3.79 -11.21
N SER A 171 15.57 3.95 -11.97
CA SER A 171 14.59 2.90 -12.24
C SER A 171 15.20 1.77 -13.07
N CYS A 172 15.06 0.52 -12.62
CA CYS A 172 15.69 -0.63 -13.29
C CYS A 172 15.09 -1.97 -12.86
N PRO A 173 15.33 -3.07 -13.61
CA PRO A 173 15.09 -4.43 -13.11
C PRO A 173 15.92 -4.69 -11.87
N VAL A 174 15.34 -5.41 -10.91
CA VAL A 174 15.98 -5.80 -9.64
C VAL A 174 15.60 -7.24 -9.28
N PRO A 175 16.42 -7.93 -8.47
CA PRO A 175 16.09 -9.28 -8.02
C PRO A 175 14.78 -9.35 -7.24
N ALA A 176 14.51 -8.38 -6.35
CA ALA A 176 13.27 -8.31 -5.60
C ALA A 176 12.96 -6.87 -5.15
N VAL A 177 11.71 -6.67 -4.69
CA VAL A 177 11.24 -5.46 -4.02
C VAL A 177 10.48 -5.83 -2.75
N THR A 178 10.32 -4.87 -1.84
CA THR A 178 9.61 -5.09 -0.57
C THR A 178 8.09 -5.04 -0.73
N GLY A 179 7.38 -5.85 0.05
CA GLY A 179 5.92 -5.82 0.17
C GLY A 179 5.36 -4.54 0.82
N ALA A 180 6.21 -3.66 1.33
CA ALA A 180 5.77 -2.37 1.89
C ALA A 180 5.13 -1.44 0.84
N CYS A 181 5.52 -1.55 -0.44
CA CYS A 181 4.83 -0.96 -1.59
C CYS A 181 5.12 -1.79 -2.85
N LEU A 182 4.19 -2.65 -3.23
CA LEU A 182 4.34 -3.61 -4.33
C LEU A 182 3.08 -3.61 -5.20
N LEU A 183 3.25 -3.24 -6.48
CA LEU A 183 2.19 -3.27 -7.49
C LEU A 183 2.34 -4.49 -8.40
N MET A 184 1.21 -5.14 -8.72
CA MET A 184 1.14 -6.27 -9.64
C MET A 184 -0.24 -6.37 -10.28
N GLU A 185 -0.35 -6.96 -11.48
CA GLU A 185 -1.64 -7.32 -12.04
C GLU A 185 -2.35 -8.33 -11.13
N ARG A 186 -3.59 -8.00 -10.70
CA ARG A 186 -4.34 -8.80 -9.71
C ARG A 186 -4.58 -10.23 -10.18
N ALA A 187 -4.98 -10.41 -11.45
CA ALA A 187 -5.23 -11.73 -12.01
C ALA A 187 -3.98 -12.62 -11.95
N ARG A 188 -2.81 -12.05 -12.22
CA ARG A 188 -1.53 -12.75 -12.17
C ARG A 188 -1.11 -13.07 -10.74
N PHE A 189 -1.33 -12.15 -9.79
CA PHE A 189 -1.11 -12.41 -8.36
C PHE A 189 -1.93 -13.62 -7.89
N LEU A 190 -3.22 -13.64 -8.19
CA LEU A 190 -4.11 -14.73 -7.81
C LEU A 190 -3.74 -16.07 -8.51
N ALA A 191 -3.37 -16.02 -9.78
CA ALA A 191 -2.93 -17.21 -10.53
C ALA A 191 -1.63 -17.83 -9.98
N LEU A 192 -0.74 -17.02 -9.40
CA LEU A 192 0.46 -17.49 -8.72
C LEU A 192 0.19 -18.04 -7.31
N GLY A 193 -1.06 -18.01 -6.83
CA GLY A 193 -1.44 -18.44 -5.49
C GLY A 193 -1.18 -17.40 -4.41
N GLY A 194 -0.89 -16.13 -4.76
CA GLY A 194 -0.65 -15.05 -3.83
C GLY A 194 0.70 -15.14 -3.10
N PHE A 195 0.78 -14.52 -1.93
CA PHE A 195 1.91 -14.70 -1.00
C PHE A 195 1.85 -16.09 -0.34
N ASP A 196 3.00 -16.72 -0.12
CA ASP A 196 3.10 -17.98 0.62
C ASP A 196 2.83 -17.73 2.12
N GLU A 197 1.70 -18.22 2.62
CA GLU A 197 1.25 -18.05 4.02
C GLU A 197 2.11 -18.84 5.03
N GLY A 198 3.06 -19.63 4.56
CA GLY A 198 4.05 -20.30 5.40
C GLY A 198 5.12 -19.35 5.95
N TYR A 199 5.25 -18.14 5.40
CA TYR A 199 6.08 -17.07 5.96
C TYR A 199 5.27 -16.26 6.99
N ARG A 200 5.90 -15.94 8.10
CA ARG A 200 5.32 -15.10 9.15
C ARG A 200 6.00 -13.74 9.18
N ASN A 201 5.38 -12.73 8.55
CA ASN A 201 5.85 -11.34 8.52
C ASN A 201 7.32 -11.20 8.06
N GLY A 202 7.56 -11.45 6.80
CA GLY A 202 8.85 -11.29 6.15
C GLY A 202 9.20 -12.48 5.24
N PHE A 203 9.88 -12.20 4.13
CA PHE A 203 10.27 -13.12 3.06
C PHE A 203 9.14 -13.57 2.12
N GLU A 204 7.87 -13.32 2.42
CA GLU A 204 6.76 -13.61 1.50
C GLU A 204 6.84 -12.80 0.21
N ASP A 205 7.33 -11.56 0.28
CA ASP A 205 7.58 -10.66 -0.84
C ASP A 205 8.78 -11.11 -1.69
N LEU A 206 9.84 -11.54 -1.04
CA LEU A 206 11.02 -12.13 -1.71
C LEU A 206 10.65 -13.42 -2.44
N ASP A 207 9.89 -14.30 -1.77
CA ASP A 207 9.40 -15.55 -2.37
C ASP A 207 8.54 -15.28 -3.61
N LEU A 208 7.62 -14.31 -3.54
CA LEU A 208 6.80 -13.91 -4.69
C LEU A 208 7.67 -13.40 -5.84
N CYS A 209 8.66 -12.55 -5.56
CA CYS A 209 9.60 -12.05 -6.57
C CYS A 209 10.39 -13.19 -7.22
N CYS A 210 10.88 -14.15 -6.44
CA CYS A 210 11.58 -15.33 -6.96
C CYS A 210 10.67 -16.19 -7.86
N ARG A 211 9.41 -16.46 -7.44
CA ARG A 211 8.44 -17.21 -8.26
C ARG A 211 8.13 -16.51 -9.59
N VAL A 212 7.96 -15.20 -9.55
CA VAL A 212 7.73 -14.39 -10.76
C VAL A 212 8.92 -14.47 -11.71
N ARG A 213 10.14 -14.28 -11.20
CA ARG A 213 11.36 -14.32 -12.02
C ARG A 213 11.69 -15.71 -12.54
N GLN A 214 11.49 -16.75 -11.75
CA GLN A 214 11.62 -18.13 -12.19
C GLN A 214 10.66 -18.46 -13.36
N GLY A 215 9.47 -17.85 -13.37
CA GLY A 215 8.51 -17.91 -14.48
C GLY A 215 8.82 -16.97 -15.65
N GLY A 216 10.00 -16.33 -15.70
CA GLY A 216 10.40 -15.40 -16.76
C GLY A 216 9.82 -13.99 -16.64
N GLY A 217 9.15 -13.65 -15.53
CA GLY A 217 8.64 -12.30 -15.27
C GLY A 217 9.74 -11.35 -14.81
N ILE A 218 9.45 -10.05 -14.87
CA ILE A 218 10.37 -8.97 -14.50
C ILE A 218 9.90 -8.33 -13.21
N VAL A 219 10.82 -8.14 -12.27
CA VAL A 219 10.63 -7.31 -11.06
C VAL A 219 11.34 -5.99 -11.30
N TRP A 220 10.65 -4.88 -11.10
CA TRP A 220 11.12 -3.54 -11.43
C TRP A 220 11.09 -2.61 -10.20
N TYR A 221 12.13 -1.85 -10.04
CA TYR A 221 12.20 -0.75 -9.10
C TYR A 221 11.89 0.58 -9.80
N ALA A 222 10.89 1.31 -9.32
CA ALA A 222 10.45 2.60 -9.83
C ALA A 222 10.96 3.73 -8.92
N ALA A 223 12.03 4.39 -9.31
CA ALA A 223 12.70 5.43 -8.53
C ALA A 223 11.84 6.69 -8.34
N GLU A 224 10.96 6.99 -9.29
CA GLU A 224 10.10 8.16 -9.30
C GLU A 224 8.88 8.00 -8.37
N SER A 225 8.55 6.77 -7.96
CA SER A 225 7.51 6.49 -6.98
C SER A 225 8.09 6.58 -5.58
N ILE A 226 7.75 7.63 -4.84
CA ILE A 226 8.37 7.95 -3.55
C ILE A 226 7.37 7.85 -2.41
N LEU A 227 7.74 7.12 -1.35
CA LEU A 227 7.00 7.05 -0.10
C LEU A 227 7.96 7.15 1.09
N TYR A 228 7.56 7.84 2.15
CA TYR A 228 8.20 7.63 3.45
C TYR A 228 7.64 6.37 4.12
N HIS A 229 8.47 5.60 4.81
CA HIS A 229 8.08 4.39 5.50
C HIS A 229 8.69 4.34 6.91
N PHE A 230 7.84 4.28 7.93
CA PHE A 230 8.20 4.26 9.34
C PHE A 230 8.50 2.84 9.83
N GLU A 231 9.43 2.16 9.18
CA GLU A 231 9.78 0.77 9.44
C GLU A 231 9.90 0.43 10.93
N SER A 232 9.54 -0.83 11.28
CA SER A 232 9.66 -1.37 12.65
C SER A 232 8.69 -0.79 13.67
N ALA A 233 7.61 -0.16 13.25
CA ALA A 233 6.55 0.27 14.16
C ALA A 233 5.86 -0.90 14.89
N SER A 234 6.01 -2.16 14.41
CA SER A 234 5.37 -3.35 14.99
C SER A 234 6.29 -4.10 15.96
N ALA A 235 5.83 -4.31 17.19
CA ALA A 235 6.55 -5.15 18.16
C ALA A 235 6.56 -6.62 17.71
N GLY A 236 7.70 -7.32 17.89
CA GLY A 236 7.81 -8.76 17.62
C GLY A 236 8.05 -9.14 16.17
N ARG A 237 8.29 -8.18 15.25
CA ARG A 237 8.55 -8.44 13.82
C ARG A 237 9.67 -9.47 13.58
N TYR A 238 10.72 -9.44 14.37
CA TYR A 238 11.92 -10.26 14.16
C TYR A 238 11.88 -11.67 14.79
N HIS A 239 10.78 -12.06 15.44
CA HIS A 239 10.70 -13.37 16.10
C HIS A 239 10.67 -14.57 15.15
N ALA A 240 10.33 -14.35 13.88
CA ALA A 240 10.24 -15.39 12.86
C ALA A 240 11.34 -15.28 11.79
N ASP A 241 12.23 -14.29 11.88
CA ASP A 241 13.18 -13.97 10.80
C ASP A 241 14.10 -15.14 10.47
N GLU A 242 14.65 -15.82 11.48
CA GLU A 242 15.53 -16.96 11.24
C GLU A 242 14.78 -18.13 10.58
N ALA A 243 13.59 -18.47 11.03
CA ALA A 243 12.79 -19.55 10.44
C ALA A 243 12.36 -19.21 9.01
N ASN A 244 11.96 -17.95 8.76
CA ASN A 244 11.62 -17.47 7.43
C ASN A 244 12.83 -17.49 6.49
N TYR A 245 14.00 -17.07 7.00
CA TYR A 245 15.25 -17.08 6.24
C TYR A 245 15.67 -18.51 5.86
N GLN A 246 15.61 -19.46 6.81
CA GLN A 246 15.93 -20.85 6.53
C GLN A 246 14.97 -21.44 5.48
N ARG A 247 13.65 -21.23 5.63
CA ARG A 247 12.65 -21.62 4.65
C ARG A 247 12.93 -21.03 3.25
N PHE A 248 13.30 -19.75 3.20
CA PHE A 248 13.63 -19.06 1.95
C PHE A 248 14.88 -19.68 1.31
N ARG A 249 15.94 -19.90 2.08
CA ARG A 249 17.17 -20.52 1.59
C ARG A 249 16.95 -21.94 1.09
N GLU A 250 16.27 -22.78 1.83
CA GLU A 250 15.95 -24.16 1.43
C GLU A 250 15.24 -24.21 0.09
N ARG A 251 14.42 -23.21 -0.21
CA ARG A 251 13.66 -23.15 -1.45
C ARG A 251 14.44 -22.53 -2.61
N TRP A 252 15.23 -21.50 -2.36
CA TRP A 252 15.71 -20.61 -3.41
C TRP A 252 17.24 -20.55 -3.59
N ALA A 253 18.07 -21.08 -2.66
CA ALA A 253 19.51 -20.91 -2.71
C ALA A 253 20.12 -21.39 -4.05
N ASP A 254 19.75 -22.59 -4.51
CA ASP A 254 20.28 -23.14 -5.76
C ASP A 254 19.87 -22.33 -6.99
N TRP A 255 18.63 -21.81 -6.99
CA TRP A 255 18.12 -20.98 -8.07
C TRP A 255 18.79 -19.60 -8.08
N LEU A 256 18.93 -18.96 -6.92
CA LEU A 256 19.59 -17.66 -6.77
C LEU A 256 21.07 -17.73 -7.22
N ALA A 257 21.78 -18.82 -6.94
CA ALA A 257 23.15 -19.02 -7.35
C ALA A 257 23.32 -19.06 -8.88
N MET A 258 22.28 -19.40 -9.64
CA MET A 258 22.28 -19.42 -11.10
C MET A 258 21.70 -18.15 -11.75
N ASP A 259 21.11 -17.27 -10.95
CA ASP A 259 20.43 -16.08 -11.46
C ASP A 259 21.41 -14.95 -11.77
N LEU A 260 21.56 -14.60 -13.05
CA LEU A 260 22.51 -13.58 -13.52
C LEU A 260 22.25 -12.19 -12.93
N LEU A 261 20.97 -11.80 -12.74
CA LEU A 261 20.65 -10.50 -12.17
C LEU A 261 21.04 -10.42 -10.69
N VAL A 262 20.97 -11.53 -9.95
CA VAL A 262 21.49 -11.63 -8.59
C VAL A 262 22.99 -11.46 -8.56
N GLN A 263 23.71 -12.12 -9.46
CA GLN A 263 25.17 -12.05 -9.54
C GLN A 263 25.70 -10.67 -9.94
N GLU A 264 24.98 -9.93 -10.79
CA GLU A 264 25.35 -8.57 -11.22
C GLU A 264 25.10 -7.49 -10.16
N THR A 265 24.22 -7.75 -9.19
CA THR A 265 23.82 -6.75 -8.18
C THR A 265 24.67 -6.76 -6.90
N ILE A 266 25.66 -7.65 -6.79
CA ILE A 266 26.53 -7.74 -5.62
C ILE A 266 27.70 -6.76 -5.76
N PRO A 267 27.75 -5.64 -5.00
CA PRO A 267 29.01 -4.93 -4.81
C PRO A 267 29.90 -5.80 -3.92
N ALA A 268 31.09 -6.10 -4.39
CA ALA A 268 32.15 -6.67 -3.55
C ALA A 268 32.35 -5.72 -2.36
N ALA A 269 32.11 -6.21 -1.14
CA ALA A 269 32.37 -5.55 0.13
C ALA A 269 31.39 -4.43 0.57
N SER A 270 30.34 -4.82 1.23
CA SER A 270 29.84 -4.05 2.38
C SER A 270 29.72 -5.03 3.55
N GLY A 271 30.31 -4.63 4.69
CA GLY A 271 30.23 -5.41 5.93
C GLY A 271 28.78 -5.67 6.35
N PRO A 272 28.56 -6.46 7.40
CA PRO A 272 27.22 -6.85 7.80
C PRO A 272 26.36 -5.59 7.97
N VAL A 273 25.33 -5.46 7.12
CA VAL A 273 24.32 -4.42 7.25
C VAL A 273 23.60 -4.72 8.56
N ARG A 274 23.97 -3.97 9.60
CA ARG A 274 23.21 -4.02 10.87
C ARG A 274 21.83 -3.47 10.56
N LEU A 275 20.83 -4.32 10.50
CA LEU A 275 19.40 -4.00 10.40
C LEU A 275 18.87 -3.19 11.61
N ASN A 276 19.76 -2.72 12.49
CA ASN A 276 19.45 -1.91 13.66
C ASN A 276 19.95 -0.47 13.46
N ARG A 277 19.24 0.34 12.66
CA ARG A 277 19.21 1.77 12.98
C ARG A 277 18.12 1.99 14.03
N THR A 278 18.51 2.01 15.29
CA THR A 278 17.81 2.83 16.29
C THR A 278 17.85 4.26 15.77
N TYR A 279 16.68 4.84 15.47
CA TYR A 279 16.55 6.26 15.16
C TYR A 279 17.39 7.07 16.15
N ALA A 280 18.13 8.06 15.66
CA ALA A 280 19.23 8.72 16.37
C ALA A 280 18.82 9.28 17.73
N THR A 281 17.55 9.58 17.96
CA THR A 281 16.96 9.64 19.31
C THR A 281 15.46 9.29 19.22
N GLY A 282 14.95 8.52 20.18
CA GLY A 282 13.50 8.32 20.35
C GLY A 282 12.73 9.64 20.56
N ALA A 283 13.44 10.76 20.78
CA ALA A 283 12.89 12.10 20.91
C ALA A 283 12.56 12.74 19.54
N ASP A 284 13.33 12.46 18.50
CA ASP A 284 13.07 13.01 17.15
C ASP A 284 11.90 12.28 16.50
N MET A 285 11.86 10.97 16.61
CA MET A 285 10.73 10.17 16.16
C MET A 285 9.45 10.53 16.94
N ARG A 286 9.58 10.84 18.23
CA ARG A 286 8.45 11.26 19.06
C ARG A 286 7.93 12.63 18.66
N ARG A 287 8.80 13.61 18.37
CA ARG A 287 8.39 14.94 17.89
C ARG A 287 7.66 14.88 16.55
N GLU A 288 8.17 14.10 15.60
CA GLU A 288 7.52 13.94 14.30
C GLU A 288 6.21 13.16 14.44
N LEU A 289 6.19 12.12 15.25
CA LEU A 289 4.97 11.38 15.57
C LEU A 289 3.95 12.26 16.30
N ASP A 290 4.36 13.07 17.27
CA ASP A 290 3.49 13.98 18.01
C ASP A 290 2.91 15.07 17.09
N ARG A 291 3.69 15.58 16.12
CA ARG A 291 3.20 16.50 15.09
C ARG A 291 2.14 15.83 14.21
N VAL A 292 2.43 14.64 13.71
CA VAL A 292 1.53 13.84 12.90
C VAL A 292 0.27 13.42 13.68
N ILE A 293 0.41 13.12 14.98
CA ILE A 293 -0.70 12.82 15.90
C ILE A 293 -1.60 14.04 16.11
N ALA A 294 -1.02 15.20 16.35
CA ALA A 294 -1.77 16.45 16.51
C ALA A 294 -2.55 16.78 15.24
N ASP A 295 -1.91 16.63 14.08
CA ASP A 295 -2.54 16.80 12.77
C ASP A 295 -3.61 15.75 12.51
N ALA A 296 -3.39 14.48 12.88
CA ALA A 296 -4.36 13.39 12.74
C ALA A 296 -5.57 13.55 13.65
N ALA A 297 -5.39 14.06 14.89
CA ALA A 297 -6.48 14.36 15.80
C ALA A 297 -7.37 15.48 15.25
N THR A 298 -6.78 16.52 14.67
CA THR A 298 -7.48 17.61 14.00
C THR A 298 -8.26 17.12 12.80
N PHE A 299 -7.64 16.26 11.98
CA PHE A 299 -8.30 15.62 10.82
C PHE A 299 -9.46 14.74 11.24
N THR A 300 -9.30 13.92 12.28
CA THR A 300 -10.37 13.03 12.77
C THR A 300 -11.58 13.83 13.27
N ALA A 301 -11.33 14.95 13.98
CA ALA A 301 -12.39 15.82 14.44
C ALA A 301 -13.11 16.54 13.28
N GLU A 302 -12.36 17.00 12.29
CA GLU A 302 -12.93 17.69 11.12
C GLU A 302 -13.66 16.72 10.19
N PHE A 303 -13.15 15.50 10.03
CA PHE A 303 -13.81 14.42 9.30
C PHE A 303 -15.13 14.00 9.97
N ALA A 304 -15.15 13.82 11.30
CA ALA A 304 -16.36 13.53 12.05
C ALA A 304 -17.40 14.65 11.93
N ARG A 305 -16.94 15.91 11.90
CA ARG A 305 -17.79 17.09 11.71
C ARG A 305 -18.40 17.15 10.30
N LEU A 306 -17.62 16.82 9.27
CA LEU A 306 -18.09 16.74 7.89
C LEU A 306 -19.06 15.58 7.67
N ASP A 307 -18.79 14.42 8.27
CA ASP A 307 -19.68 13.26 8.21
C ASP A 307 -21.01 13.53 8.94
N ALA A 308 -20.97 14.18 10.10
CA ALA A 308 -22.17 14.62 10.81
C ALA A 308 -22.98 15.63 9.98
N ALA A 309 -22.33 16.64 9.39
CA ALA A 309 -22.98 17.60 8.52
C ALA A 309 -23.56 16.95 7.25
N TYR A 310 -22.87 15.96 6.68
CA TYR A 310 -23.39 15.17 5.56
C TYR A 310 -24.63 14.35 5.94
N ARG A 311 -24.63 13.70 7.11
CA ARG A 311 -25.78 12.94 7.61
C ARG A 311 -26.98 13.84 7.90
N GLU A 312 -26.74 15.02 8.49
CA GLU A 312 -27.79 16.03 8.72
C GLU A 312 -28.36 16.53 7.38
N LEU A 313 -27.51 16.82 6.42
CA LEU A 313 -27.91 17.23 5.09
C LEU A 313 -28.74 16.14 4.40
N THR A 314 -28.29 14.90 4.44
CA THR A 314 -28.99 13.73 3.88
C THR A 314 -30.33 13.50 4.56
N ALA A 315 -30.41 13.64 5.88
CA ALA A 315 -31.65 13.52 6.64
C ALA A 315 -32.62 14.68 6.38
N ALA A 316 -32.13 15.90 6.17
CA ALA A 316 -32.93 17.06 5.81
C ALA A 316 -33.57 16.94 4.41
N PHE A 317 -32.84 16.29 3.47
CA PHE A 317 -33.27 16.13 2.08
C PHE A 317 -34.04 14.83 1.79
N GLY A 318 -33.93 13.79 2.66
CA GLY A 318 -34.70 12.54 2.54
C GLY A 318 -36.22 12.69 2.64
N ARG A 319 -36.73 13.93 2.77
CA ARG A 319 -38.17 14.26 2.78
C ARG A 319 -38.71 14.80 1.45
N GLN A 320 -37.87 14.92 0.41
CA GLN A 320 -38.32 15.30 -0.93
C GLN A 320 -37.59 14.47 -2.01
N GLU A 321 -38.27 13.44 -2.53
CA GLU A 321 -37.68 12.44 -3.46
C GLU A 321 -37.11 13.01 -4.76
N THR A 322 -37.65 14.10 -5.28
CA THR A 322 -37.17 14.72 -6.52
C THR A 322 -35.85 15.51 -6.35
N TRP A 323 -35.52 15.93 -5.16
CA TRP A 323 -34.31 16.65 -4.83
C TRP A 323 -33.17 15.71 -4.44
N ALA A 324 -33.47 14.54 -3.91
CA ALA A 324 -32.50 13.52 -3.55
C ALA A 324 -31.69 13.04 -4.77
N GLN A 325 -32.34 12.86 -5.93
CA GLN A 325 -31.63 12.46 -7.15
C GLN A 325 -30.73 13.56 -7.73
N SER A 326 -31.13 14.82 -7.62
CA SER A 326 -30.28 15.96 -8.00
C SER A 326 -29.07 16.09 -7.07
N LEU A 327 -29.27 15.85 -5.77
CA LEU A 327 -28.23 15.92 -4.74
C LEU A 327 -27.30 14.72 -4.74
N GLU A 328 -27.78 13.54 -5.12
CA GLU A 328 -26.89 12.39 -5.33
C GLU A 328 -25.93 12.66 -6.48
N THR A 329 -26.41 13.33 -7.53
CA THR A 329 -25.59 13.80 -8.66
C THR A 329 -24.63 14.91 -8.23
N ASP A 330 -25.09 15.85 -7.39
CA ASP A 330 -24.26 16.94 -6.85
C ASP A 330 -23.34 16.47 -5.73
N ALA A 331 -23.72 15.47 -4.91
CA ALA A 331 -22.84 14.81 -3.96
C ALA A 331 -21.76 13.96 -4.67
N ARG A 332 -22.04 13.39 -5.84
CA ARG A 332 -21.01 12.81 -6.71
C ARG A 332 -20.05 13.89 -7.24
N ARG A 333 -20.57 15.08 -7.63
CA ARG A 333 -19.74 16.23 -8.02
C ARG A 333 -18.95 16.87 -6.85
N VAL A 334 -19.48 16.81 -5.62
CA VAL A 334 -18.79 17.26 -4.39
C VAL A 334 -17.66 16.30 -4.00
N ARG A 335 -17.76 15.02 -4.38
CA ARG A 335 -16.64 14.06 -4.36
C ARG A 335 -15.62 14.34 -5.47
N ASP A 336 -15.88 15.32 -6.34
CA ASP A 336 -15.04 15.68 -7.45
C ASP A 336 -13.62 16.05 -6.98
N ARG A 337 -12.62 15.45 -7.62
CA ARG A 337 -11.16 15.55 -7.40
C ARG A 337 -10.68 16.95 -6.97
N ALA A 338 -11.21 17.99 -7.61
CA ALA A 338 -10.82 19.37 -7.36
C ALA A 338 -11.23 19.92 -5.99
N ARG A 339 -12.26 19.37 -5.35
CA ARG A 339 -12.75 19.83 -4.05
C ARG A 339 -12.10 19.03 -2.91
N TRP A 340 -11.89 17.75 -3.13
CA TRP A 340 -11.05 16.91 -2.30
C TRP A 340 -9.61 17.43 -2.25
N GLN A 341 -9.01 17.75 -3.39
CA GLN A 341 -7.68 18.35 -3.46
C GLN A 341 -7.61 19.73 -2.79
N ARG A 342 -8.68 20.55 -2.87
CA ARG A 342 -8.73 21.84 -2.15
C ARG A 342 -8.91 21.68 -0.64
N LEU A 343 -9.70 20.71 -0.19
CA LEU A 343 -9.87 20.40 1.23
C LEU A 343 -8.56 19.88 1.83
N VAL A 344 -7.96 18.92 1.18
CA VAL A 344 -6.67 18.34 1.57
C VAL A 344 -5.53 19.35 1.42
N GLY A 345 -5.52 20.17 0.37
CA GLY A 345 -4.54 21.23 0.19
C GLY A 345 -4.61 22.35 1.24
N ARG A 346 -5.78 22.58 1.86
CA ARG A 346 -5.91 23.45 3.02
C ARG A 346 -5.43 22.76 4.30
N LEU A 347 -5.70 21.48 4.45
CA LEU A 347 -5.25 20.67 5.59
C LEU A 347 -3.73 20.43 5.60
N LEU A 348 -3.11 20.42 4.42
CA LEU A 348 -1.65 20.27 4.28
C LEU A 348 -0.88 21.61 4.40
N LYS A 349 -1.57 22.76 4.32
CA LYS A 349 -0.96 24.08 4.46
C LYS A 349 -1.15 24.71 5.84
N MET A 350 -1.90 24.08 6.73
CA MET A 350 -2.03 24.41 8.15
C MET A 350 -1.14 23.48 8.98
#